data_113fc5f6b7a50b47e63d18a32a64fbbe
#
_entry.id   113fc5f6b7a50b47e63d18a32a64fbbe
#
_cell.length_a   1.000
_cell.length_b   1.000
_cell.length_c   1.000
_cell.angle_alpha   90.00
_cell.angle_beta   90.00
_cell.angle_gamma   90.00
#
_symmetry.space_group_name_H-M   'P 1'
#
loop_
_entity.id
_entity.type
_entity.pdbx_description
1 polymer ?
#
loop_
_entity_poly.entity_id
_entity_poly.type
_entity_poly.pdbx_seq_one_letter_code
_entity_poly.pdbx_strand_id
1 'polypeptide(L)'
;MQTVGIDIGTTTISGVVLGKNGTQKPRILKAKTIENGSFLTTTKDWERIQDAEKIVKKSRQMLDDFLDEYPEVEKIGLTGQMHGIVYIDKEGTCVSPLYTWQDARGSLCEENNGSLTEEVQQTCNVQVASGYGLVTHI
;
A
#
# COMPACT_ATOMS: atom_id res chain seq x y z
N MET A 1 22.36 11.33 14.35
CA MET A 1 21.71 10.56 13.26
C MET A 1 20.21 10.49 13.52
N GLN A 2 19.42 10.98 12.61
CA GLN A 2 17.96 10.89 12.64
C GLN A 2 17.46 10.06 11.44
N THR A 3 16.36 9.37 11.62
CA THR A 3 15.78 8.49 10.58
C THR A 3 14.26 8.63 10.61
N VAL A 4 13.64 8.73 9.46
CA VAL A 4 12.17 8.66 9.30
C VAL A 4 11.77 7.27 8.81
N GLY A 5 10.71 6.72 9.39
CA GLY A 5 10.00 5.55 8.87
C GLY A 5 8.57 5.93 8.51
N ILE A 6 8.09 5.52 7.33
CA ILE A 6 6.71 5.69 6.90
C ILE A 6 6.13 4.32 6.58
N ASP A 7 4.99 4.00 7.19
CA ASP A 7 4.17 2.82 6.88
C ASP A 7 2.89 3.25 6.15
N ILE A 8 2.74 2.79 4.92
CA ILE A 8 1.63 3.14 4.03
C ILE A 8 0.61 1.98 4.04
N GLY A 9 -0.19 1.93 5.10
CA GLY A 9 -1.21 0.88 5.25
C GLY A 9 -2.49 1.15 4.48
N THR A 10 -3.34 0.14 4.37
CA THR A 10 -4.63 0.22 3.66
C THR A 10 -5.59 1.23 4.30
N THR A 11 -5.63 1.30 5.62
CA THR A 11 -6.55 2.16 6.38
C THR A 11 -5.89 3.39 6.97
N THR A 12 -4.60 3.31 7.31
CA THR A 12 -3.84 4.39 7.92
C THR A 12 -2.47 4.54 7.27
N ILE A 13 -1.94 5.76 7.32
CA ILE A 13 -0.54 6.06 7.02
C ILE A 13 0.09 6.51 8.33
N SER A 14 1.15 5.83 8.75
CA SER A 14 1.85 6.10 10.01
C SER A 14 3.30 6.46 9.74
N GLY A 15 3.81 7.42 10.50
CA GLY A 15 5.20 7.83 10.40
C GLY A 15 5.83 7.98 11.77
N VAL A 16 7.15 7.74 11.82
CA VAL A 16 7.96 7.88 13.03
C VAL A 16 9.30 8.51 12.71
N VAL A 17 9.73 9.43 13.57
CA VAL A 17 11.09 9.97 13.56
C VAL A 17 11.86 9.37 14.73
N LEU A 18 12.97 8.73 14.44
CA LEU A 18 13.89 8.17 15.43
C LEU A 18 15.17 8.99 15.50
N GLY A 19 15.61 9.29 16.72
CA GLY A 19 16.90 9.91 16.98
C GLY A 19 17.86 8.98 17.71
N LYS A 20 19.13 8.99 17.32
CA LYS A 20 20.19 8.23 17.99
C LYS A 20 21.45 9.10 18.17
N ASN A 21 21.95 9.17 19.40
CA ASN A 21 23.20 9.83 19.73
C ASN A 21 24.28 8.79 20.06
N GLY A 22 25.30 8.68 19.18
CA GLY A 22 26.43 7.76 19.38
C GLY A 22 25.98 6.30 19.58
N THR A 23 26.39 5.68 20.68
CA THR A 23 26.09 4.30 21.05
C THR A 23 24.76 4.11 21.79
N GLN A 24 24.02 5.19 22.06
CA GLN A 24 22.74 5.11 22.75
C GLN A 24 21.68 4.37 21.92
N LYS A 25 20.70 3.78 22.61
CA LYS A 25 19.54 3.19 21.93
C LYS A 25 18.74 4.29 21.20
N PRO A 26 18.20 4.00 19.99
CA PRO A 26 17.30 4.91 19.32
C PRO A 26 16.09 5.25 20.20
N ARG A 27 15.62 6.48 20.13
CA ARG A 27 14.39 6.93 20.80
C ARG A 27 13.45 7.55 19.78
N ILE A 28 12.16 7.42 20.01
CA ILE A 28 11.13 8.09 19.20
C ILE A 28 11.18 9.59 19.54
N LEU A 29 11.38 10.41 18.52
CA LEU A 29 11.32 11.88 18.61
C LEU A 29 9.90 12.37 18.27
N LYS A 30 9.28 11.76 17.27
CA LYS A 30 7.92 12.07 16.78
C LYS A 30 7.26 10.82 16.27
N ALA A 31 5.95 10.72 16.44
CA ALA A 31 5.10 9.74 15.76
C ALA A 31 3.81 10.43 15.33
N LYS A 32 3.30 10.07 14.15
CA LYS A 32 2.06 10.60 13.58
C LYS A 32 1.35 9.49 12.82
N THR A 33 0.06 9.37 13.00
CA THR A 33 -0.79 8.48 12.21
C THR A 33 -1.96 9.29 11.67
N ILE A 34 -2.26 9.10 10.40
CA ILE A 34 -3.42 9.71 9.73
C ILE A 34 -4.24 8.63 9.06
N GLU A 35 -5.52 8.91 8.85
CA GLU A 35 -6.38 8.06 8.04
C GLU A 35 -5.92 8.09 6.58
N ASN A 36 -5.80 6.92 5.95
CA ASN A 36 -5.50 6.82 4.53
C ASN A 36 -6.65 7.44 3.72
N GLY A 37 -7.90 6.98 3.95
CA GLY A 37 -9.11 7.57 3.37
C GLY A 37 -9.11 7.65 1.85
N SER A 38 -8.41 6.75 1.16
CA SER A 38 -8.26 6.73 -0.30
C SER A 38 -9.17 5.73 -1.00
N PHE A 39 -10.01 4.98 -0.27
CA PHE A 39 -10.98 4.10 -0.91
C PHE A 39 -11.90 4.88 -1.84
N LEU A 40 -12.06 4.34 -3.03
CA LEU A 40 -12.99 4.84 -4.03
C LEU A 40 -14.36 4.20 -3.83
N THR A 41 -15.41 4.98 -4.12
CA THR A 41 -16.78 4.48 -4.09
C THR A 41 -17.01 3.56 -5.28
N THR A 42 -17.57 2.39 -5.04
CA THR A 42 -17.95 1.41 -6.06
C THR A 42 -19.35 0.88 -5.78
N THR A 43 -20.04 0.45 -6.81
CA THR A 43 -21.36 -0.24 -6.73
C THR A 43 -21.23 -1.75 -6.60
N LYS A 44 -20.01 -2.28 -6.70
CA LYS A 44 -19.71 -3.71 -6.64
C LYS A 44 -19.23 -4.07 -5.24
N ASP A 45 -19.89 -4.99 -4.59
CA ASP A 45 -19.61 -5.41 -3.21
C ASP A 45 -18.29 -6.15 -3.04
N TRP A 46 -17.77 -6.73 -4.12
CA TRP A 46 -16.48 -7.42 -4.17
C TRP A 46 -15.30 -6.51 -4.51
N GLU A 47 -15.54 -5.30 -5.02
CA GLU A 47 -14.47 -4.39 -5.47
C GLU A 47 -13.91 -3.58 -4.30
N ARG A 48 -12.58 -3.61 -4.15
CA ARG A 48 -11.87 -2.84 -3.12
C ARG A 48 -10.69 -2.12 -3.75
N ILE A 49 -10.96 -0.90 -4.21
CA ILE A 49 -10.02 -0.07 -4.96
C ILE A 49 -9.73 1.23 -4.21
N GLN A 50 -8.51 1.73 -4.39
CA GLN A 50 -8.03 2.97 -3.78
C GLN A 50 -7.44 3.92 -4.83
N ASP A 51 -7.52 5.20 -4.52
CA ASP A 51 -6.83 6.28 -5.25
C ASP A 51 -5.34 6.27 -4.89
N ALA A 52 -4.51 5.75 -5.80
CA ALA A 52 -3.07 5.64 -5.60
C ALA A 52 -2.39 7.01 -5.50
N GLU A 53 -2.82 7.99 -6.28
CA GLU A 53 -2.25 9.34 -6.24
C GLU A 53 -2.53 10.04 -4.92
N LYS A 54 -3.73 9.86 -4.36
CA LYS A 54 -4.09 10.38 -3.04
C LYS A 54 -3.21 9.76 -1.94
N ILE A 55 -2.91 8.45 -2.04
CA ILE A 55 -2.00 7.77 -1.11
C ILE A 55 -0.60 8.39 -1.20
N VAL A 56 -0.06 8.52 -2.40
CA VAL A 56 1.26 9.13 -2.65
C VAL A 56 1.32 10.55 -2.11
N LYS A 57 0.31 11.36 -2.40
CA LYS A 57 0.23 12.75 -1.92
C LYS A 57 0.25 12.84 -0.40
N LYS A 58 -0.56 12.04 0.29
CA LYS A 58 -0.62 12.02 1.76
C LYS A 58 0.69 11.54 2.40
N SER A 59 1.28 10.49 1.83
CA SER A 59 2.56 9.94 2.30
C SER A 59 3.70 10.94 2.13
N ARG A 60 3.74 11.62 0.98
CA ARG A 60 4.72 12.66 0.70
C ARG A 60 4.55 13.86 1.63
N GLN A 61 3.32 14.33 1.85
CA GLN A 61 3.06 15.42 2.79
C GLN A 61 3.51 15.08 4.22
N MET A 62 3.27 13.83 4.69
CA MET A 62 3.74 13.41 6.01
C MET A 62 5.27 13.41 6.09
N LEU A 63 5.95 12.99 5.02
CA LEU A 63 7.40 13.00 4.95
C LEU A 63 7.93 14.44 4.97
N ASP A 64 7.35 15.33 4.17
CA ASP A 64 7.74 16.75 4.11
C ASP A 64 7.56 17.41 5.49
N ASP A 65 6.41 17.20 6.16
CA ASP A 65 6.16 17.69 7.52
C ASP A 65 7.27 17.24 8.51
N PHE A 66 7.74 15.98 8.39
CA PHE A 66 8.81 15.48 9.24
C PHE A 66 10.18 16.06 8.88
N LEU A 67 10.48 16.23 7.61
CA LEU A 67 11.76 16.81 7.18
C LEU A 67 11.87 18.30 7.55
N ASP A 68 10.76 19.04 7.52
CA ASP A 68 10.70 20.43 7.95
C ASP A 68 10.94 20.57 9.46
N GLU A 69 10.34 19.67 10.27
CA GLU A 69 10.49 19.65 11.73
C GLU A 69 11.86 19.08 12.18
N TYR A 70 12.42 18.14 11.39
CA TYR A 70 13.65 17.39 11.68
C TYR A 70 14.64 17.44 10.52
N PRO A 71 15.29 18.59 10.27
CA PRO A 71 16.17 18.75 9.10
C PRO A 71 17.45 17.91 9.14
N GLU A 72 17.77 17.28 10.27
CA GLU A 72 18.91 16.37 10.43
C GLU A 72 18.61 14.91 10.06
N VAL A 73 17.46 14.64 9.43
CA VAL A 73 17.14 13.30 8.94
C VAL A 73 18.08 12.91 7.81
N GLU A 74 18.77 11.78 7.97
CA GLU A 74 19.76 11.26 7.03
C GLU A 74 19.24 10.04 6.25
N LYS A 75 18.18 9.38 6.76
CA LYS A 75 17.67 8.12 6.19
C LYS A 75 16.15 8.09 6.25
N ILE A 76 15.57 7.50 5.21
CA ILE A 76 14.14 7.26 5.10
C ILE A 76 13.92 5.77 4.88
N GLY A 77 13.03 5.16 5.67
CA GLY A 77 12.54 3.80 5.48
C GLY A 77 11.07 3.83 5.08
N LEU A 78 10.69 3.02 4.11
CA LEU A 78 9.31 2.88 3.67
C LEU A 78 8.84 1.44 3.82
N THR A 79 7.62 1.26 4.25
CA THR A 79 6.86 0.01 4.20
C THR A 79 5.43 0.31 3.81
N GLY A 80 4.65 -0.69 3.43
CA GLY A 80 3.27 -0.47 3.04
C GLY A 80 2.50 -1.76 2.82
N GLN A 81 1.23 -1.60 2.43
CA GLN A 81 0.36 -2.71 2.09
C GLN A 81 0.95 -3.56 0.95
N MET A 82 0.73 -4.86 1.02
CA MET A 82 1.21 -5.84 0.04
C MET A 82 0.07 -6.39 -0.81
N HIS A 83 0.44 -7.15 -1.82
CA HIS A 83 -0.43 -7.95 -2.68
C HIS A 83 -1.39 -7.17 -3.58
N GLY A 84 -1.48 -5.85 -3.47
CA GLY A 84 -2.24 -5.04 -4.40
C GLY A 84 -1.49 -4.81 -5.71
N ILE A 85 -2.20 -4.29 -6.73
CA ILE A 85 -1.63 -3.91 -8.02
C ILE A 85 -2.15 -2.55 -8.47
N VAL A 86 -1.28 -1.76 -9.07
CA VAL A 86 -1.59 -0.52 -9.78
C VAL A 86 -0.85 -0.50 -11.11
N TYR A 87 -1.50 -0.05 -12.16
CA TYR A 87 -0.85 0.11 -13.46
C TYR A 87 -0.34 1.54 -13.60
N ILE A 88 0.88 1.66 -14.09
CA ILE A 88 1.52 2.95 -14.38
C ILE A 88 1.98 2.98 -15.83
N ASP A 89 1.93 4.15 -16.44
CA ASP A 89 2.48 4.36 -17.78
C ASP A 89 4.01 4.53 -17.74
N LYS A 90 4.61 4.73 -18.91
CA LYS A 90 6.07 4.91 -19.05
C LYS A 90 6.57 6.21 -18.41
N GLU A 91 5.71 7.18 -18.18
CA GLU A 91 5.99 8.43 -17.46
C GLU A 91 5.87 8.29 -15.95
N GLY A 92 5.38 7.13 -15.44
CA GLY A 92 5.17 6.85 -14.02
C GLY A 92 3.83 7.36 -13.48
N THR A 93 2.89 7.72 -14.36
CA THR A 93 1.55 8.15 -13.98
C THR A 93 0.65 6.94 -13.74
N CYS A 94 -0.17 6.98 -12.68
CA CYS A 94 -1.15 5.93 -12.44
C CYS A 94 -2.25 5.96 -13.51
N VAL A 95 -2.40 4.86 -14.26
CA VAL A 95 -3.44 4.69 -15.30
C VAL A 95 -4.56 3.76 -14.86
N SER A 96 -4.52 3.32 -13.60
CA SER A 96 -5.59 2.56 -12.95
C SER A 96 -5.72 2.97 -11.48
N PRO A 97 -6.83 2.65 -10.80
CA PRO A 97 -6.85 2.63 -9.35
C PRO A 97 -5.88 1.57 -8.80
N LEU A 98 -5.53 1.68 -7.54
CA LEU A 98 -4.90 0.60 -6.81
C LEU A 98 -5.96 -0.46 -6.46
N TYR A 99 -5.87 -1.63 -7.05
CA TYR A 99 -6.64 -2.81 -6.65
C TYR A 99 -5.98 -3.38 -5.39
N THR A 100 -6.71 -3.34 -4.28
CA THR A 100 -6.12 -3.73 -2.99
C THR A 100 -6.11 -5.25 -2.80
N TRP A 101 -5.39 -5.71 -1.80
CA TRP A 101 -5.38 -7.12 -1.39
C TRP A 101 -6.76 -7.64 -0.93
N GLN A 102 -7.71 -6.74 -0.65
CA GLN A 102 -9.09 -7.05 -0.26
C GLN A 102 -10.04 -7.19 -1.46
N ASP A 103 -9.57 -6.89 -2.67
CA ASP A 103 -10.38 -7.02 -3.88
C ASP A 103 -10.67 -8.49 -4.17
N ALA A 104 -11.94 -8.82 -4.34
CA ALA A 104 -12.39 -10.20 -4.46
C ALA A 104 -12.74 -10.61 -5.89
N ARG A 105 -12.33 -9.83 -6.92
CA ARG A 105 -12.65 -10.15 -8.33
C ARG A 105 -12.17 -11.53 -8.77
N GLY A 106 -11.00 -11.97 -8.30
CA GLY A 106 -10.47 -13.30 -8.63
C GLY A 106 -11.28 -14.47 -8.08
N SER A 107 -12.19 -14.20 -7.12
CA SER A 107 -13.11 -15.21 -6.56
C SER A 107 -14.49 -15.20 -7.21
N LEU A 108 -14.73 -14.33 -8.22
CA LEU A 108 -15.98 -14.35 -8.97
C LEU A 108 -16.03 -15.61 -9.83
N CYS A 109 -17.13 -16.36 -9.69
CA CYS A 109 -17.36 -17.56 -10.51
C CYS A 109 -17.95 -17.17 -11.87
N GLU A 110 -17.39 -17.70 -12.93
CA GLU A 110 -18.01 -17.70 -14.26
C GLU A 110 -18.99 -18.87 -14.36
N GLU A 111 -20.05 -18.72 -15.15
CA GLU A 111 -21.20 -19.64 -15.18
C GLU A 111 -20.86 -21.13 -15.42
N ASN A 112 -19.66 -21.47 -15.92
CA ASN A 112 -19.26 -22.84 -16.21
C ASN A 112 -17.81 -23.21 -15.80
N ASN A 113 -17.00 -22.28 -15.27
CA ASN A 113 -15.55 -22.51 -15.14
C ASN A 113 -15.00 -22.37 -13.72
N GLY A 114 -15.84 -22.13 -12.71
CA GLY A 114 -15.33 -21.82 -11.36
C GLY A 114 -14.75 -20.41 -11.29
N SER A 115 -13.93 -20.13 -10.28
CA SER A 115 -13.28 -18.86 -10.12
C SER A 115 -11.84 -18.89 -10.65
N LEU A 116 -11.32 -17.73 -11.08
CA LEU A 116 -9.92 -17.60 -11.50
C LEU A 116 -8.94 -18.06 -10.41
N THR A 117 -9.26 -17.78 -9.15
CA THR A 117 -8.44 -18.23 -8.01
C THR A 117 -8.35 -19.76 -7.96
N GLU A 118 -9.46 -20.47 -8.20
CA GLU A 118 -9.48 -21.95 -8.25
C GLU A 118 -8.71 -22.48 -9.45
N GLU A 119 -8.85 -21.88 -10.61
CA GLU A 119 -8.11 -22.25 -11.83
C GLU A 119 -6.59 -22.13 -11.64
N VAL A 120 -6.13 -21.00 -11.11
CA VAL A 120 -4.70 -20.77 -10.81
C VAL A 120 -4.18 -21.76 -9.77
N GLN A 121 -4.95 -22.05 -8.72
CA GLN A 121 -4.57 -23.02 -7.69
C GLN A 121 -4.41 -24.43 -8.26
N GLN A 122 -5.34 -24.85 -9.11
CA GLN A 122 -5.33 -26.17 -9.74
C GLN A 122 -4.19 -26.31 -10.75
N THR A 123 -4.03 -25.29 -11.61
CA THR A 123 -3.04 -25.34 -12.71
C THR A 123 -1.60 -25.22 -12.18
N CYS A 124 -1.37 -24.32 -11.23
CA CYS A 124 -0.01 -24.02 -10.72
C CYS A 124 0.34 -24.78 -9.44
N ASN A 125 -0.62 -25.48 -8.83
CA ASN A 125 -0.48 -26.17 -7.54
C ASN A 125 0.08 -25.25 -6.42
N VAL A 126 -0.41 -23.99 -6.38
CA VAL A 126 -0.03 -22.99 -5.40
C VAL A 126 -1.28 -22.40 -4.74
N GLN A 127 -1.19 -22.04 -3.47
CA GLN A 127 -2.28 -21.31 -2.80
C GLN A 127 -2.16 -19.82 -3.11
N VAL A 128 -3.25 -19.26 -3.65
CA VAL A 128 -3.37 -17.83 -3.94
C VAL A 128 -4.67 -17.28 -3.37
N ALA A 129 -4.66 -15.99 -3.00
CA ALA A 129 -5.86 -15.26 -2.62
C ALA A 129 -6.30 -14.34 -3.78
N SER A 130 -7.60 -14.07 -3.87
CA SER A 130 -8.18 -13.29 -4.96
C SER A 130 -7.60 -11.87 -5.07
N GLY A 131 -7.20 -11.27 -3.95
CA GLY A 131 -6.59 -9.93 -3.91
C GLY A 131 -5.08 -9.91 -4.18
N TYR A 132 -4.47 -11.04 -4.53
CA TYR A 132 -3.07 -11.02 -4.99
C TYR A 132 -2.99 -10.37 -6.37
N GLY A 133 -2.05 -9.42 -6.53
CA GLY A 133 -1.93 -8.64 -7.75
C GLY A 133 -1.82 -9.47 -9.04
N LEU A 134 -1.17 -10.63 -8.99
CA LEU A 134 -1.13 -11.57 -10.13
C LEU A 134 -2.51 -12.10 -10.50
N VAL A 135 -3.35 -12.44 -9.53
CA VAL A 135 -4.72 -12.90 -9.77
C VAL A 135 -5.61 -11.78 -10.29
N THR A 136 -5.40 -10.55 -9.80
CA THR A 136 -6.14 -9.36 -10.26
C THR A 136 -5.74 -8.98 -11.70
N HIS A 137 -4.51 -9.31 -12.11
CA HIS A 137 -3.96 -8.95 -13.42
C HIS A 137 -4.46 -9.86 -14.57
N ILE A 138 -4.78 -11.10 -14.29
CA ILE A 138 -5.28 -12.08 -15.28
C ILE A 138 -6.73 -11.77 -15.64
#